data_1584b45abf3d09a6aa0ec9133ccca6d4
#
_entry.id   1584b45abf3d09a6aa0ec9133ccca6d4
#
_cell.length_a   1.000
_cell.length_b   1.000
_cell.length_c   1.000
_cell.angle_alpha   90.00
_cell.angle_beta   90.00
_cell.angle_gamma   90.00
#
_symmetry.space_group_name_H-M   'P 1'
#
loop_
_entity.id
_entity.type
_entity.pdbx_description
1 polymer ?
#
loop_
_entity_poly.entity_id
_entity_poly.type
_entity_poly.pdbx_seq_one_letter_code
_entity_poly.pdbx_strand_id
1 'polypeptide(L)'
;MVRIGIIGAAGLSGRELLSWLKNHPQANVELLTSSKYQGRKVCDVFPELSSYSQVFEPNESDVSGCDLVFLAIPNQASLELVPKLLEQGVRVIDLSGAYRLRDTEVFSKFYELKHTSPELLDEAAFGLPEFFKEKISSARLVANPGCFSTGALLGILPLTDLLAELDRAPIIDAKSGVSGAGGRVEGDMTNYVSVNENFKAYKVFAHQHQPEIQQYLANLSPYSPAECGEVIFTPHLLPVNRGILSTIYLHFPEAIPVAEIRSRFSKFADEQKFVHFMAEGSLPDLKMTQNSNRVMIGAESDESGQNWVIVTSLDNLLKGASGQAIQNMNLMYGLDEGMGLL
;
A
#
# COMPACT_ATOMS: atom_id res chain seq x y z
N MET A 1 15.19 0.33 -21.21
CA MET A 1 15.03 0.85 -19.83
C MET A 1 13.81 1.77 -19.80
N VAL A 2 13.01 1.69 -18.75
CA VAL A 2 11.85 2.56 -18.53
C VAL A 2 12.33 3.93 -18.05
N ARG A 3 11.92 5.01 -18.72
CA ARG A 3 12.23 6.39 -18.33
C ARG A 3 11.21 6.86 -17.31
N ILE A 4 11.67 7.25 -16.14
CA ILE A 4 10.83 7.45 -14.96
C ILE A 4 10.86 8.90 -14.50
N GLY A 5 9.69 9.47 -14.26
CA GLY A 5 9.51 10.68 -13.47
C GLY A 5 9.02 10.35 -12.07
N ILE A 6 9.50 11.08 -11.06
CA ILE A 6 8.97 11.00 -9.68
C ILE A 6 8.53 12.39 -9.25
N ILE A 7 7.23 12.61 -9.21
CA ILE A 7 6.65 13.87 -8.71
C ILE A 7 6.46 13.73 -7.19
N GLY A 8 7.11 14.65 -6.44
CA GLY A 8 7.18 14.58 -4.99
C GLY A 8 8.35 13.75 -4.47
N ALA A 9 9.44 13.67 -5.21
CA ALA A 9 10.61 12.83 -4.93
C ALA A 9 11.29 13.09 -3.57
N ALA A 10 11.09 14.27 -2.96
CA ALA A 10 11.66 14.62 -1.66
C ALA A 10 10.84 14.15 -0.45
N GLY A 11 9.61 13.63 -0.65
CA GLY A 11 8.81 13.01 0.40
C GLY A 11 9.36 11.64 0.84
N LEU A 12 8.82 11.07 1.93
CA LEU A 12 9.29 9.76 2.42
C LEU A 12 9.17 8.66 1.34
N SER A 13 8.01 8.53 0.71
CA SER A 13 7.80 7.54 -0.36
C SER A 13 8.64 7.84 -1.60
N GLY A 14 8.79 9.13 -1.98
CA GLY A 14 9.64 9.51 -3.12
C GLY A 14 11.12 9.17 -2.90
N ARG A 15 11.65 9.45 -1.69
CA ARG A 15 13.03 9.06 -1.33
C ARG A 15 13.22 7.55 -1.28
N GLU A 16 12.22 6.83 -0.80
CA GLU A 16 12.25 5.37 -0.79
C GLU A 16 12.25 4.81 -2.22
N LEU A 17 11.43 5.36 -3.13
CA LEU A 17 11.48 5.01 -4.57
C LEU A 17 12.91 5.21 -5.12
N LEU A 18 13.52 6.37 -4.88
CA LEU A 18 14.89 6.66 -5.33
C LEU A 18 15.90 5.66 -4.76
N SER A 19 15.78 5.31 -3.48
CA SER A 19 16.69 4.38 -2.80
C SER A 19 16.69 2.99 -3.45
N TRP A 20 15.56 2.55 -3.97
CA TRP A 20 15.42 1.23 -4.60
C TRP A 20 15.65 1.28 -6.11
N LEU A 21 15.17 2.32 -6.80
CA LEU A 21 15.35 2.47 -8.25
C LEU A 21 16.80 2.69 -8.65
N LYS A 22 17.67 3.19 -7.77
CA LYS A 22 19.11 3.37 -8.09
C LYS A 22 19.81 2.08 -8.52
N ASN A 23 19.34 0.93 -8.05
CA ASN A 23 19.92 -0.38 -8.37
C ASN A 23 19.05 -1.19 -9.35
N HIS A 24 17.96 -0.59 -9.84
CA HIS A 24 17.03 -1.29 -10.73
C HIS A 24 17.57 -1.35 -12.15
N PRO A 25 17.83 -2.55 -12.73
CA PRO A 25 18.59 -2.66 -13.98
C PRO A 25 17.85 -2.17 -15.24
N GLN A 26 16.52 -2.01 -15.16
CA GLN A 26 15.68 -1.58 -16.27
C GLN A 26 14.99 -0.23 -16.04
N ALA A 27 15.34 0.50 -14.97
CA ALA A 27 14.79 1.81 -14.65
C ALA A 27 15.84 2.91 -14.88
N ASN A 28 15.42 4.02 -15.48
CA ASN A 28 16.22 5.23 -15.62
C ASN A 28 15.39 6.42 -15.11
N VAL A 29 15.85 7.04 -14.02
CA VAL A 29 15.16 8.18 -13.42
C VAL A 29 15.58 9.46 -14.14
N GLU A 30 14.66 10.04 -14.91
CA GLU A 30 14.88 11.23 -15.74
C GLU A 30 14.46 12.51 -15.03
N LEU A 31 13.29 12.49 -14.36
CA LEU A 31 12.69 13.68 -13.76
C LEU A 31 12.47 13.47 -12.26
N LEU A 32 12.92 14.42 -11.47
CA LEU A 32 12.70 14.47 -10.03
C LEU A 32 12.13 15.82 -9.63
N THR A 33 10.95 15.84 -9.03
CA THR A 33 10.35 17.11 -8.62
C THR A 33 10.21 17.26 -7.11
N SER A 34 10.25 18.50 -6.65
CA SER A 34 9.96 18.86 -5.27
C SER A 34 9.62 20.34 -5.15
N SER A 35 8.45 20.67 -4.63
CA SER A 35 8.10 22.06 -4.33
C SER A 35 8.99 22.67 -3.25
N LYS A 36 9.45 21.86 -2.28
CA LYS A 36 10.28 22.34 -1.15
C LYS A 36 11.76 22.58 -1.51
N TYR A 37 12.31 21.77 -2.42
CA TYR A 37 13.73 21.75 -2.71
C TYR A 37 14.04 22.07 -4.18
N GLN A 38 13.11 22.72 -4.88
CA GLN A 38 13.27 23.18 -6.27
C GLN A 38 14.61 23.92 -6.45
N GLY A 39 15.34 23.59 -7.52
CA GLY A 39 16.64 24.18 -7.84
C GLY A 39 17.83 23.62 -7.06
N ARG A 40 17.62 22.72 -6.10
CA ARG A 40 18.70 22.07 -5.33
C ARG A 40 19.03 20.69 -5.89
N LYS A 41 20.30 20.30 -5.84
CA LYS A 41 20.71 18.93 -6.22
C LYS A 41 20.21 17.93 -5.19
N VAL A 42 19.80 16.75 -5.66
CA VAL A 42 19.34 15.65 -4.81
C VAL A 42 20.39 15.24 -3.78
N CYS A 43 21.63 15.05 -4.21
CA CYS A 43 22.75 14.67 -3.35
C CYS A 43 23.12 15.71 -2.29
N ASP A 44 22.83 17.00 -2.54
CA ASP A 44 23.07 18.07 -1.56
C ASP A 44 21.98 18.13 -0.47
N VAL A 45 20.79 17.65 -0.80
CA VAL A 45 19.65 17.59 0.13
C VAL A 45 19.62 16.27 0.89
N PHE A 46 19.94 15.19 0.21
CA PHE A 46 19.94 13.81 0.73
C PHE A 46 21.25 13.11 0.39
N PRO A 47 22.28 13.21 1.26
CA PRO A 47 23.61 12.61 1.01
C PRO A 47 23.57 11.10 0.77
N GLU A 48 22.59 10.38 1.34
CA GLU A 48 22.37 8.95 1.11
C GLU A 48 21.94 8.60 -0.33
N LEU A 49 21.50 9.60 -1.09
CA LEU A 49 21.14 9.51 -2.51
C LEU A 49 22.21 10.13 -3.41
N SER A 50 23.49 10.02 -3.05
CA SER A 50 24.63 10.60 -3.74
C SER A 50 24.81 10.14 -5.20
N SER A 51 24.19 9.02 -5.59
CA SER A 51 24.14 8.56 -6.99
C SER A 51 23.30 9.46 -7.90
N TYR A 52 22.43 10.29 -7.34
CA TYR A 52 21.58 11.21 -8.10
C TYR A 52 22.17 12.62 -8.09
N SER A 53 22.75 13.03 -9.22
CA SER A 53 23.29 14.38 -9.42
C SER A 53 22.25 15.38 -9.97
N GLN A 54 21.05 14.91 -10.30
CA GLN A 54 19.95 15.72 -10.82
C GLN A 54 19.54 16.80 -9.82
N VAL A 55 18.92 17.85 -10.35
CA VAL A 55 18.32 18.95 -9.59
C VAL A 55 16.83 18.67 -9.43
N PHE A 56 16.26 18.99 -8.28
CA PHE A 56 14.81 18.96 -8.12
C PHE A 56 14.14 20.04 -8.97
N GLU A 57 13.23 19.64 -9.83
CA GLU A 57 12.44 20.51 -10.67
C GLU A 57 11.09 20.86 -10.01
N PRO A 58 10.34 21.86 -10.53
CA PRO A 58 8.94 22.12 -10.17
C PRO A 58 8.05 20.90 -10.43
N ASN A 59 6.93 20.78 -9.69
CA ASN A 59 5.98 19.68 -9.91
C ASN A 59 5.25 19.75 -11.27
N GLU A 60 5.27 20.90 -11.91
CA GLU A 60 4.65 21.20 -13.21
C GLU A 60 5.62 21.05 -14.38
N SER A 61 6.83 20.50 -14.13
CA SER A 61 7.84 20.27 -15.18
C SER A 61 7.36 19.32 -16.26
N ASP A 62 7.93 19.47 -17.46
CA ASP A 62 7.61 18.65 -18.61
C ASP A 62 7.98 17.17 -18.36
N VAL A 63 7.00 16.30 -18.56
CA VAL A 63 7.12 14.84 -18.40
C VAL A 63 7.27 14.09 -19.73
N SER A 64 7.35 14.80 -20.85
CA SER A 64 7.40 14.20 -22.21
C SER A 64 8.58 13.23 -22.41
N GLY A 65 9.63 13.39 -21.60
CA GLY A 65 10.75 12.47 -21.53
C GLY A 65 10.49 11.17 -20.77
N CYS A 66 9.35 11.03 -20.08
CA CYS A 66 9.06 9.90 -19.21
C CYS A 66 8.09 8.91 -19.87
N ASP A 67 8.32 7.62 -19.67
CA ASP A 67 7.39 6.56 -20.03
C ASP A 67 6.40 6.31 -18.88
N LEU A 68 6.83 6.54 -17.64
CA LEU A 68 6.07 6.35 -16.39
C LEU A 68 6.35 7.50 -15.43
N VAL A 69 5.30 7.91 -14.71
CA VAL A 69 5.42 8.85 -13.59
C VAL A 69 4.87 8.21 -12.31
N PHE A 70 5.69 8.21 -11.25
CA PHE A 70 5.23 7.95 -9.89
C PHE A 70 4.77 9.25 -9.24
N LEU A 71 3.58 9.24 -8.66
CA LEU A 71 3.05 10.37 -7.90
C LEU A 71 3.16 10.09 -6.39
N ALA A 72 4.11 10.75 -5.72
CA ALA A 72 4.30 10.70 -4.28
C ALA A 72 3.88 12.04 -3.63
N ILE A 73 2.66 12.48 -3.95
CA ILE A 73 2.08 13.81 -3.63
C ILE A 73 0.74 13.68 -2.92
N PRO A 74 0.19 14.79 -2.35
CA PRO A 74 -1.14 14.79 -1.75
C PRO A 74 -2.26 14.46 -2.74
N ASN A 75 -3.38 13.91 -2.22
CA ASN A 75 -4.55 13.51 -3.01
C ASN A 75 -5.07 14.60 -3.94
N GLN A 76 -5.21 15.83 -3.44
CA GLN A 76 -5.70 16.95 -4.25
C GLN A 76 -4.80 17.20 -5.46
N ALA A 77 -3.48 17.25 -5.27
CA ALA A 77 -2.55 17.44 -6.38
C ALA A 77 -2.55 16.25 -7.35
N SER A 78 -2.76 15.04 -6.86
CA SER A 78 -2.91 13.86 -7.72
C SER A 78 -4.18 13.95 -8.58
N LEU A 79 -5.33 14.35 -8.02
CA LEU A 79 -6.56 14.58 -8.78
C LEU A 79 -6.39 15.58 -9.91
N GLU A 80 -5.52 16.59 -9.74
CA GLU A 80 -5.25 17.62 -10.74
C GLU A 80 -4.25 17.17 -11.81
N LEU A 81 -3.27 16.33 -11.45
CA LEU A 81 -2.18 15.95 -12.34
C LEU A 81 -2.46 14.67 -13.14
N VAL A 82 -3.11 13.67 -12.57
CA VAL A 82 -3.33 12.37 -13.24
C VAL A 82 -4.01 12.54 -14.61
N PRO A 83 -5.12 13.29 -14.75
CA PRO A 83 -5.76 13.45 -16.06
C PRO A 83 -4.80 14.03 -17.11
N LYS A 84 -4.04 15.05 -16.74
CA LYS A 84 -3.08 15.73 -17.64
C LYS A 84 -1.94 14.80 -18.09
N LEU A 85 -1.43 13.95 -17.18
CA LEU A 85 -0.38 12.98 -17.48
C LEU A 85 -0.89 11.90 -18.44
N LEU A 86 -2.09 11.39 -18.21
CA LEU A 86 -2.72 10.39 -19.09
C LEU A 86 -3.05 10.95 -20.48
N GLU A 87 -3.45 12.22 -20.58
CA GLU A 87 -3.65 12.93 -21.87
C GLU A 87 -2.35 13.06 -22.65
N GLN A 88 -1.20 13.21 -21.97
CA GLN A 88 0.12 13.23 -22.59
C GLN A 88 0.64 11.83 -22.97
N GLY A 89 -0.13 10.76 -22.70
CA GLY A 89 0.24 9.37 -22.99
C GLY A 89 1.22 8.76 -22.00
N VAL A 90 1.48 9.41 -20.87
CA VAL A 90 2.38 8.91 -19.82
C VAL A 90 1.61 7.97 -18.90
N ARG A 91 2.19 6.81 -18.58
CA ARG A 91 1.62 5.88 -17.60
C ARG A 91 1.84 6.41 -16.18
N VAL A 92 0.89 6.15 -15.28
CA VAL A 92 0.92 6.71 -13.93
C VAL A 92 0.76 5.62 -12.87
N ILE A 93 1.61 5.67 -11.83
CA ILE A 93 1.40 4.97 -10.58
C ILE A 93 1.21 6.00 -9.48
N ASP A 94 -0.02 6.09 -8.97
CA ASP A 94 -0.39 7.04 -7.92
C ASP A 94 -0.29 6.40 -6.54
N LEU A 95 0.62 6.91 -5.70
CA LEU A 95 0.79 6.46 -4.32
C LEU A 95 -0.17 7.19 -3.36
N SER A 96 -0.93 8.17 -3.84
CA SER A 96 -1.97 8.83 -3.05
C SER A 96 -3.23 7.98 -2.90
N GLY A 97 -4.22 8.47 -2.18
CA GLY A 97 -5.52 7.80 -2.07
C GLY A 97 -6.54 8.21 -3.13
N ALA A 98 -6.16 9.07 -4.10
CA ALA A 98 -7.09 9.74 -5.00
C ALA A 98 -7.94 8.77 -5.85
N TYR A 99 -7.35 7.67 -6.32
CA TYR A 99 -8.00 6.75 -7.27
C TYR A 99 -8.26 5.35 -6.69
N ARG A 100 -8.25 5.19 -5.35
CA ARG A 100 -8.43 3.87 -4.70
C ARG A 100 -9.89 3.48 -4.51
N LEU A 101 -10.76 4.47 -4.22
CA LEU A 101 -12.17 4.26 -3.96
C LEU A 101 -13.00 4.52 -5.21
N ARG A 102 -13.93 3.59 -5.52
CA ARG A 102 -14.84 3.69 -6.67
C ARG A 102 -15.99 4.66 -6.42
N ASP A 103 -16.49 4.68 -5.19
CA ASP A 103 -17.59 5.53 -4.77
C ASP A 103 -17.08 6.92 -4.40
N THR A 104 -17.51 7.94 -5.15
CA THR A 104 -17.12 9.33 -4.95
C THR A 104 -17.72 9.98 -3.71
N GLU A 105 -18.85 9.48 -3.20
CA GLU A 105 -19.43 9.95 -1.95
C GLU A 105 -18.64 9.41 -0.76
N VAL A 106 -18.29 8.11 -0.81
CA VAL A 106 -17.38 7.50 0.17
C VAL A 106 -16.03 8.18 0.14
N PHE A 107 -15.48 8.44 -1.05
CA PHE A 107 -14.24 9.20 -1.20
C PHE A 107 -14.35 10.58 -0.53
N SER A 108 -15.40 11.34 -0.83
CA SER A 108 -15.59 12.67 -0.27
C SER A 108 -15.73 12.66 1.25
N LYS A 109 -16.41 11.64 1.81
CA LYS A 109 -16.57 11.46 3.26
C LYS A 109 -15.23 11.22 3.99
N PHE A 110 -14.37 10.37 3.44
CA PHE A 110 -13.14 9.95 4.13
C PHE A 110 -11.90 10.80 3.80
N TYR A 111 -11.88 11.45 2.65
CA TYR A 111 -10.76 12.31 2.22
C TYR A 111 -11.05 13.80 2.35
N GLU A 112 -12.30 14.19 2.64
CA GLU A 112 -12.77 15.59 2.73
C GLU A 112 -12.49 16.37 1.43
N LEU A 113 -12.52 15.69 0.30
CA LEU A 113 -12.25 16.21 -1.03
C LEU A 113 -13.35 15.77 -2.01
N LYS A 114 -13.68 16.63 -2.97
CA LYS A 114 -14.51 16.23 -4.11
C LYS A 114 -13.65 15.58 -5.18
N HIS A 115 -14.04 14.40 -5.66
CA HIS A 115 -13.35 13.77 -6.78
C HIS A 115 -13.62 14.52 -8.09
N THR A 116 -12.55 14.90 -8.82
CA THR A 116 -12.65 15.77 -10.02
C THR A 116 -12.64 15.00 -11.34
N SER A 117 -12.29 13.71 -11.31
CA SER A 117 -12.17 12.86 -12.52
C SER A 117 -12.74 11.46 -12.25
N PRO A 118 -14.05 11.34 -11.92
CA PRO A 118 -14.67 10.06 -11.55
C PRO A 118 -14.63 9.04 -12.69
N GLU A 119 -14.58 9.48 -13.94
CA GLU A 119 -14.45 8.63 -15.14
C GLU A 119 -13.16 7.79 -15.15
N LEU A 120 -12.11 8.23 -14.45
CA LEU A 120 -10.85 7.49 -14.34
C LEU A 120 -10.87 6.41 -13.26
N LEU A 121 -11.86 6.40 -12.37
CA LEU A 121 -11.95 5.41 -11.29
C LEU A 121 -12.12 3.98 -11.84
N ASP A 122 -12.88 3.79 -12.91
CA ASP A 122 -13.06 2.47 -13.52
C ASP A 122 -11.83 2.00 -14.31
N GLU A 123 -11.06 2.95 -14.86
CA GLU A 123 -9.82 2.66 -15.56
C GLU A 123 -8.69 2.29 -14.59
N ALA A 124 -8.65 2.93 -13.42
CA ALA A 124 -7.59 2.71 -12.44
C ALA A 124 -7.51 1.25 -12.00
N ALA A 125 -6.34 0.62 -12.19
CA ALA A 125 -6.08 -0.69 -11.62
C ALA A 125 -5.68 -0.53 -10.15
N PHE A 126 -6.26 -1.33 -9.26
CA PHE A 126 -5.79 -1.39 -7.89
C PHE A 126 -4.45 -2.15 -7.85
N GLY A 127 -3.42 -1.47 -7.38
CA GLY A 127 -2.03 -1.91 -7.47
C GLY A 127 -1.64 -2.97 -6.44
N LEU A 128 -2.45 -4.02 -6.25
CA LEU A 128 -2.17 -5.19 -5.45
C LEU A 128 -1.90 -6.40 -6.36
N PRO A 129 -0.63 -6.64 -6.75
CA PRO A 129 -0.25 -7.64 -7.76
C PRO A 129 -0.80 -9.03 -7.51
N GLU A 130 -0.90 -9.44 -6.25
CA GLU A 130 -1.33 -10.76 -5.83
C GLU A 130 -2.76 -11.10 -6.28
N PHE A 131 -3.57 -10.08 -6.57
CA PHE A 131 -4.98 -10.26 -7.01
C PHE A 131 -5.30 -9.55 -8.33
N PHE A 132 -4.47 -8.61 -8.79
CA PHE A 132 -4.79 -7.77 -9.95
C PHE A 132 -3.69 -7.76 -11.03
N LYS A 133 -2.81 -8.75 -11.06
CA LYS A 133 -1.64 -8.82 -11.95
C LYS A 133 -1.95 -8.51 -13.41
N GLU A 134 -2.99 -9.13 -13.97
CA GLU A 134 -3.38 -8.93 -15.38
C GLU A 134 -3.87 -7.50 -15.63
N LYS A 135 -4.71 -6.97 -14.72
CA LYS A 135 -5.24 -5.62 -14.83
C LYS A 135 -4.13 -4.58 -14.73
N ILE A 136 -3.18 -4.77 -13.81
CA ILE A 136 -2.00 -3.90 -13.63
C ILE A 136 -1.14 -3.90 -14.88
N SER A 137 -0.88 -5.07 -15.48
CA SER A 137 0.00 -5.19 -16.65
C SER A 137 -0.49 -4.37 -17.86
N SER A 138 -1.79 -4.24 -18.03
CA SER A 138 -2.40 -3.48 -19.13
C SER A 138 -2.79 -2.04 -18.78
N ALA A 139 -2.70 -1.65 -17.50
CA ALA A 139 -3.18 -0.36 -17.01
C ALA A 139 -2.32 0.83 -17.50
N ARG A 140 -2.99 1.98 -17.74
CA ARG A 140 -2.32 3.28 -17.86
C ARG A 140 -2.25 4.01 -16.52
N LEU A 141 -3.20 3.73 -15.62
CA LEU A 141 -3.27 4.27 -14.27
C LEU A 141 -3.31 3.13 -13.25
N VAL A 142 -2.38 3.13 -12.30
CA VAL A 142 -2.39 2.23 -11.16
C VAL A 142 -2.57 3.04 -9.87
N ALA A 143 -3.63 2.76 -9.12
CA ALA A 143 -3.85 3.25 -7.78
C ALA A 143 -3.12 2.33 -6.79
N ASN A 144 -1.95 2.76 -6.31
CA ASN A 144 -1.15 1.97 -5.37
C ASN A 144 -1.87 1.88 -4.01
N PRO A 145 -2.05 0.69 -3.42
CA PRO A 145 -2.83 0.50 -2.19
C PRO A 145 -2.32 1.29 -0.99
N GLY A 146 -3.21 1.54 -0.03
CA GLY A 146 -2.82 1.98 1.29
C GLY A 146 -2.05 0.90 2.05
N CYS A 147 -1.05 1.29 2.84
CA CYS A 147 -0.17 0.34 3.51
C CYS A 147 -0.89 -0.63 4.47
N PHE A 148 -1.89 -0.15 5.21
CA PHE A 148 -2.74 -1.02 6.03
C PHE A 148 -3.65 -1.91 5.17
N SER A 149 -4.19 -1.37 4.07
CA SER A 149 -5.05 -2.13 3.15
C SER A 149 -4.28 -3.31 2.53
N THR A 150 -3.02 -3.11 2.15
CA THR A 150 -2.15 -4.18 1.67
C THR A 150 -2.05 -5.33 2.68
N GLY A 151 -1.73 -5.03 3.95
CA GLY A 151 -1.59 -6.06 4.98
C GLY A 151 -2.91 -6.76 5.29
N ALA A 152 -4.00 -6.01 5.38
CA ALA A 152 -5.32 -6.55 5.68
C ALA A 152 -5.85 -7.46 4.56
N LEU A 153 -5.78 -7.00 3.30
CA LEU A 153 -6.27 -7.78 2.15
C LEU A 153 -5.46 -9.05 1.93
N LEU A 154 -4.12 -8.99 2.06
CA LEU A 154 -3.28 -10.18 1.96
C LEU A 154 -3.51 -11.18 3.10
N GLY A 155 -3.95 -10.71 4.27
CA GLY A 155 -4.30 -11.56 5.41
C GLY A 155 -5.71 -12.17 5.34
N ILE A 156 -6.62 -11.63 4.52
CA ILE A 156 -8.02 -12.10 4.49
C ILE A 156 -8.37 -12.79 3.18
N LEU A 157 -8.02 -12.21 2.04
CA LEU A 157 -8.43 -12.69 0.71
C LEU A 157 -7.94 -14.11 0.34
N PRO A 158 -6.85 -14.68 0.88
CA PRO A 158 -6.56 -16.10 0.67
C PRO A 158 -7.66 -17.06 1.15
N LEU A 159 -8.57 -16.56 1.99
CA LEU A 159 -9.72 -17.29 2.51
C LEU A 159 -11.03 -16.99 1.75
N THR A 160 -10.96 -16.44 0.55
CA THR A 160 -12.08 -15.86 -0.21
C THR A 160 -13.40 -16.67 -0.10
N ASP A 161 -13.35 -17.98 -0.36
CA ASP A 161 -14.57 -18.81 -0.37
C ASP A 161 -15.22 -18.94 1.02
N LEU A 162 -14.40 -18.89 2.08
CA LEU A 162 -14.87 -19.00 3.46
C LEU A 162 -15.48 -17.69 3.99
N LEU A 163 -15.24 -16.56 3.33
CA LEU A 163 -15.72 -15.26 3.79
C LEU A 163 -17.24 -15.13 3.72
N ALA A 164 -17.93 -15.98 2.96
CA ALA A 164 -19.41 -16.10 3.00
C ALA A 164 -19.92 -16.71 4.29
N GLU A 165 -19.09 -17.45 5.01
CA GLU A 165 -19.48 -18.18 6.21
C GLU A 165 -19.28 -17.35 7.49
N LEU A 166 -18.72 -16.14 7.37
CA LEU A 166 -18.55 -15.26 8.52
C LEU A 166 -19.91 -14.82 9.08
N ASP A 167 -20.11 -14.93 10.36
CA ASP A 167 -21.32 -14.47 11.05
C ASP A 167 -21.21 -13.03 11.62
N ARG A 168 -20.01 -12.46 11.55
CA ARG A 168 -19.72 -11.09 11.95
C ARG A 168 -18.56 -10.48 11.15
N ALA A 169 -18.52 -9.16 11.14
CA ALA A 169 -17.50 -8.42 10.42
C ALA A 169 -16.08 -8.76 10.87
N PRO A 170 -15.12 -8.84 9.94
CA PRO A 170 -13.71 -8.90 10.28
C PRO A 170 -13.28 -7.71 11.15
N ILE A 171 -12.52 -7.97 12.21
CA ILE A 171 -11.91 -6.94 13.05
C ILE A 171 -10.42 -6.88 12.71
N ILE A 172 -9.93 -5.71 12.37
CA ILE A 172 -8.54 -5.47 11.98
C ILE A 172 -7.95 -4.46 12.95
N ASP A 173 -7.11 -4.93 13.85
CA ASP A 173 -6.36 -4.14 14.82
C ASP A 173 -4.93 -3.97 14.31
N ALA A 174 -4.63 -2.83 13.69
CA ALA A 174 -3.40 -2.60 12.95
C ALA A 174 -2.48 -1.58 13.66
N LYS A 175 -1.20 -1.84 13.68
CA LYS A 175 -0.15 -1.04 14.32
C LYS A 175 0.86 -0.60 13.27
N SER A 176 1.17 0.70 13.21
CA SER A 176 2.12 1.26 12.23
C SER A 176 3.19 2.09 12.91
N GLY A 177 4.41 2.00 12.40
CA GLY A 177 5.46 2.97 12.73
C GLY A 177 5.14 4.38 12.21
N VAL A 178 5.81 5.38 12.78
CA VAL A 178 5.54 6.81 12.55
C VAL A 178 5.76 7.28 11.12
N SER A 179 6.62 6.61 10.33
CA SER A 179 6.82 6.93 8.92
C SER A 179 5.56 6.74 8.07
N GLY A 180 4.56 6.00 8.58
CA GLY A 180 3.25 5.83 7.93
C GLY A 180 2.43 7.12 7.85
N ALA A 181 2.70 8.11 8.70
CA ALA A 181 2.07 9.43 8.64
C ALA A 181 2.58 10.30 7.47
N GLY A 182 3.60 9.83 6.75
CA GLY A 182 4.26 10.59 5.70
C GLY A 182 5.20 11.68 6.24
N GLY A 183 5.71 12.52 5.33
CA GLY A 183 6.60 13.64 5.69
C GLY A 183 5.90 14.85 6.28
N ARG A 184 4.61 14.79 6.54
CA ARG A 184 3.84 15.88 7.15
C ARG A 184 3.99 15.81 8.66
N VAL A 185 4.86 16.67 9.18
CA VAL A 185 4.91 16.97 10.62
C VAL A 185 3.80 18.00 10.90
N GLU A 186 2.55 17.59 10.76
CA GLU A 186 1.41 18.43 11.12
C GLU A 186 0.91 18.02 12.51
N GLY A 187 1.16 18.86 13.48
CA GLY A 187 0.68 18.75 14.84
C GLY A 187 1.47 17.79 15.74
N ASP A 188 0.99 17.63 16.97
CA ASP A 188 1.62 16.86 18.05
C ASP A 188 1.67 15.35 17.83
N MET A 189 1.04 14.83 16.76
CA MET A 189 0.85 13.39 16.59
C MET A 189 2.09 12.61 16.16
N THR A 190 3.08 13.26 15.52
CA THR A 190 4.24 12.59 14.91
C THR A 190 5.59 13.16 15.36
N ASN A 191 5.60 14.17 16.22
CA ASN A 191 6.85 14.66 16.79
C ASN A 191 7.43 13.67 17.82
N TYR A 192 8.74 13.70 18.00
CA TYR A 192 9.44 12.74 18.86
C TYR A 192 8.89 12.69 20.28
N VAL A 193 8.59 13.83 20.89
CA VAL A 193 8.11 13.92 22.29
C VAL A 193 6.74 13.25 22.46
N SER A 194 5.85 13.40 21.46
CA SER A 194 4.50 12.84 21.51
C SER A 194 4.43 11.36 21.18
N VAL A 195 5.45 10.84 20.48
CA VAL A 195 5.48 9.45 20.00
C VAL A 195 6.35 8.57 20.88
N ASN A 196 7.46 9.10 21.39
CA ASN A 196 8.40 8.31 22.19
C ASN A 196 7.71 7.75 23.44
N GLU A 197 7.88 6.44 23.67
CA GLU A 197 7.25 5.72 24.80
C GLU A 197 5.72 5.82 24.86
N ASN A 198 5.08 6.11 23.72
CA ASN A 198 3.62 6.26 23.62
C ASN A 198 3.04 5.35 22.55
N PHE A 199 1.90 4.74 22.85
CA PHE A 199 1.14 3.87 21.95
C PHE A 199 -0.33 4.29 21.98
N LYS A 200 -0.91 4.65 20.81
CA LYS A 200 -2.26 5.17 20.75
C LYS A 200 -3.03 4.73 19.50
N ALA A 201 -4.33 4.46 19.68
CA ALA A 201 -5.26 4.35 18.57
C ALA A 201 -5.56 5.75 18.00
N TYR A 202 -5.85 5.84 16.69
CA TYR A 202 -6.24 7.07 16.03
C TYR A 202 -7.27 6.81 14.93
N LYS A 203 -8.06 7.83 14.57
CA LYS A 203 -9.07 7.78 13.50
C LYS A 203 -9.94 6.51 13.49
N VAL A 204 -10.37 6.05 14.66
CA VAL A 204 -11.28 4.90 14.79
C VAL A 204 -12.57 5.21 14.04
N PHE A 205 -13.03 4.32 13.16
CA PHE A 205 -14.16 4.50 12.23
C PHE A 205 -14.06 5.71 11.27
N ALA A 206 -12.89 6.36 11.19
CA ALA A 206 -12.68 7.56 10.36
C ALA A 206 -11.43 7.45 9.49
N HIS A 207 -10.74 6.32 9.50
CA HIS A 207 -9.51 6.15 8.72
C HIS A 207 -9.85 5.76 7.28
N GLN A 208 -9.24 6.45 6.33
CA GLN A 208 -9.48 6.27 4.87
C GLN A 208 -9.16 4.87 4.33
N HIS A 209 -8.39 4.04 5.04
CA HIS A 209 -8.15 2.66 4.63
C HIS A 209 -9.31 1.72 4.98
N GLN A 210 -10.20 2.08 5.89
CA GLN A 210 -11.37 1.24 6.21
C GLN A 210 -12.26 1.01 4.97
N PRO A 211 -12.77 2.05 4.27
CA PRO A 211 -13.58 1.85 3.08
C PRO A 211 -12.80 1.20 1.93
N GLU A 212 -11.48 1.42 1.84
CA GLU A 212 -10.63 0.74 0.87
C GLU A 212 -10.62 -0.77 1.11
N ILE A 213 -10.35 -1.22 2.33
CA ILE A 213 -10.40 -2.64 2.71
C ILE A 213 -11.79 -3.22 2.44
N GLN A 214 -12.83 -2.54 2.92
CA GLN A 214 -14.23 -2.94 2.74
C GLN A 214 -14.59 -3.15 1.27
N GLN A 215 -14.24 -2.19 0.41
CA GLN A 215 -14.52 -2.24 -1.02
C GLN A 215 -13.89 -3.47 -1.68
N TYR A 216 -12.61 -3.73 -1.41
CA TYR A 216 -11.90 -4.82 -2.08
C TYR A 216 -12.22 -6.19 -1.50
N LEU A 217 -12.58 -6.31 -0.23
CA LEU A 217 -13.14 -7.54 0.31
C LEU A 217 -14.48 -7.87 -0.37
N ALA A 218 -15.41 -6.93 -0.43
CA ALA A 218 -16.71 -7.14 -1.06
C ALA A 218 -16.62 -7.41 -2.57
N ASN A 219 -15.64 -6.82 -3.27
CA ASN A 219 -15.48 -7.01 -4.71
C ASN A 219 -14.78 -8.33 -5.11
N LEU A 220 -13.95 -8.89 -4.24
CA LEU A 220 -13.11 -10.05 -4.52
C LEU A 220 -13.56 -11.34 -3.81
N SER A 221 -14.57 -11.24 -2.99
CA SER A 221 -15.08 -12.38 -2.22
C SER A 221 -16.60 -12.30 -2.05
N PRO A 222 -17.27 -13.37 -1.64
CA PRO A 222 -18.68 -13.37 -1.32
C PRO A 222 -19.02 -12.66 0.02
N TYR A 223 -18.07 -12.02 0.66
CA TYR A 223 -18.30 -11.23 1.88
C TYR A 223 -19.35 -10.15 1.64
N SER A 224 -20.40 -10.16 2.48
CA SER A 224 -21.52 -9.22 2.40
C SER A 224 -21.57 -8.32 3.64
N PRO A 225 -21.26 -7.02 3.52
CA PRO A 225 -21.41 -6.08 4.63
C PRO A 225 -22.84 -5.98 5.17
N ALA A 226 -23.83 -6.24 4.32
CA ALA A 226 -25.24 -6.22 4.71
C ALA A 226 -25.60 -7.39 5.65
N GLU A 227 -24.88 -8.50 5.56
CA GLU A 227 -25.12 -9.72 6.35
C GLU A 227 -24.21 -9.78 7.58
N CYS A 228 -22.91 -9.51 7.42
CA CYS A 228 -21.90 -9.67 8.46
C CYS A 228 -21.53 -8.35 9.17
N GLY A 229 -21.98 -7.20 8.65
CA GLY A 229 -21.55 -5.87 9.11
C GLY A 229 -20.33 -5.33 8.37
N GLU A 230 -20.04 -4.04 8.55
CA GLU A 230 -18.86 -3.39 7.97
C GLU A 230 -17.59 -3.78 8.72
N VAL A 231 -16.47 -3.89 8.00
CA VAL A 231 -15.14 -4.12 8.59
C VAL A 231 -14.86 -3.14 9.72
N ILE A 232 -14.45 -3.65 10.86
CA ILE A 232 -13.98 -2.84 11.99
C ILE A 232 -12.49 -2.66 11.88
N PHE A 233 -12.04 -1.44 11.58
CA PHE A 233 -10.63 -1.12 11.42
C PHE A 233 -10.15 -0.13 12.49
N THR A 234 -9.16 -0.55 13.29
CA THR A 234 -8.59 0.27 14.35
C THR A 234 -7.08 0.42 14.15
N PRO A 235 -6.62 1.54 13.57
CA PRO A 235 -5.19 1.80 13.43
C PRO A 235 -4.58 2.35 14.72
N HIS A 236 -3.34 1.94 15.00
CA HIS A 236 -2.54 2.42 16.11
C HIS A 236 -1.18 2.95 15.61
N LEU A 237 -0.65 3.93 16.31
CA LEU A 237 0.69 4.46 16.10
C LEU A 237 1.65 3.87 17.14
N LEU A 238 2.72 3.21 16.67
CA LEU A 238 3.81 2.67 17.47
C LEU A 238 4.98 3.65 17.55
N PRO A 239 5.75 3.68 18.64
CA PRO A 239 6.98 4.46 18.78
C PRO A 239 8.17 3.78 18.07
N VAL A 240 7.96 3.36 16.83
CA VAL A 240 8.99 2.79 15.95
C VAL A 240 8.97 3.52 14.61
N ASN A 241 10.07 3.47 13.88
CA ASN A 241 10.15 4.17 12.60
C ASN A 241 9.31 3.51 11.51
N ARG A 242 9.50 2.20 11.29
CA ARG A 242 8.98 1.45 10.13
C ARG A 242 8.32 0.16 10.56
N GLY A 243 7.39 -0.26 9.75
CA GLY A 243 6.71 -1.54 9.84
C GLY A 243 5.23 -1.40 10.19
N ILE A 244 4.44 -2.32 9.67
CA ILE A 244 3.03 -2.53 10.03
C ILE A 244 2.89 -3.94 10.53
N LEU A 245 2.18 -4.10 11.65
CA LEU A 245 1.68 -5.37 12.16
C LEU A 245 0.15 -5.25 12.24
N SER A 246 -0.58 -6.10 11.52
CA SER A 246 -2.04 -6.17 11.62
C SER A 246 -2.44 -7.48 12.26
N THR A 247 -3.28 -7.41 13.29
CA THR A 247 -3.94 -8.55 13.91
C THR A 247 -5.39 -8.56 13.43
N ILE A 248 -5.78 -9.62 12.73
CA ILE A 248 -7.08 -9.76 12.08
C ILE A 248 -7.84 -10.88 12.78
N TYR A 249 -9.03 -10.58 13.23
CA TYR A 249 -9.90 -11.54 13.91
C TYR A 249 -11.06 -11.90 12.98
N LEU A 250 -11.21 -13.20 12.72
CA LEU A 250 -12.32 -13.78 11.97
C LEU A 250 -13.06 -14.76 12.87
N HIS A 251 -14.39 -14.78 12.76
CA HIS A 251 -15.21 -15.75 13.47
C HIS A 251 -16.13 -16.48 12.49
N PHE A 252 -16.11 -17.79 12.58
CA PHE A 252 -16.98 -18.67 11.81
C PHE A 252 -17.96 -19.39 12.76
N PRO A 253 -19.25 -19.50 12.43
CA PRO A 253 -20.23 -20.18 13.26
C PRO A 253 -19.96 -21.68 13.40
N GLU A 254 -19.34 -22.28 12.37
CA GLU A 254 -18.87 -23.66 12.37
C GLU A 254 -17.34 -23.72 12.42
N ALA A 255 -16.81 -24.80 12.99
CA ALA A 255 -15.37 -25.00 13.10
C ALA A 255 -14.72 -25.18 11.72
N ILE A 256 -13.70 -24.39 11.40
CA ILE A 256 -12.86 -24.60 10.23
C ILE A 256 -11.61 -25.38 10.63
N PRO A 257 -11.31 -26.52 9.99
CA PRO A 257 -10.10 -27.30 10.30
C PRO A 257 -8.81 -26.48 10.11
N VAL A 258 -7.88 -26.56 11.07
CA VAL A 258 -6.59 -25.86 11.01
C VAL A 258 -5.85 -26.19 9.71
N ALA A 259 -5.86 -27.45 9.29
CA ALA A 259 -5.22 -27.91 8.06
C ALA A 259 -5.78 -27.20 6.82
N GLU A 260 -7.06 -26.87 6.81
CA GLU A 260 -7.71 -26.19 5.66
C GLU A 260 -7.19 -24.74 5.54
N ILE A 261 -7.26 -23.96 6.61
CA ILE A 261 -6.76 -22.57 6.61
C ILE A 261 -5.27 -22.53 6.27
N ARG A 262 -4.47 -23.41 6.87
CA ARG A 262 -3.04 -23.49 6.58
C ARG A 262 -2.75 -23.86 5.13
N SER A 263 -3.49 -24.81 4.56
CA SER A 263 -3.36 -25.20 3.14
C SER A 263 -3.62 -24.02 2.21
N ARG A 264 -4.67 -23.23 2.48
CA ARG A 264 -5.02 -22.04 1.67
C ARG A 264 -3.91 -20.99 1.70
N PHE A 265 -3.40 -20.65 2.89
CA PHE A 265 -2.31 -19.68 3.00
C PHE A 265 -1.00 -20.21 2.41
N SER A 266 -0.67 -21.49 2.59
CA SER A 266 0.53 -22.09 1.99
C SER A 266 0.46 -22.05 0.48
N LYS A 267 -0.67 -22.48 -0.12
CA LYS A 267 -0.87 -22.43 -1.57
C LYS A 267 -0.75 -21.00 -2.08
N PHE A 268 -1.41 -20.03 -1.44
CA PHE A 268 -1.33 -18.63 -1.82
C PHE A 268 0.11 -18.12 -1.76
N ALA A 269 0.84 -18.39 -0.68
CA ALA A 269 2.22 -17.94 -0.52
C ALA A 269 3.17 -18.56 -1.58
N ASP A 270 2.98 -19.84 -1.93
CA ASP A 270 3.79 -20.52 -2.94
C ASP A 270 3.62 -19.91 -4.36
N GLU A 271 2.48 -19.28 -4.62
CA GLU A 271 2.17 -18.62 -5.88
C GLU A 271 2.66 -17.15 -5.93
N GLN A 272 3.05 -16.56 -4.78
CA GLN A 272 3.38 -15.14 -4.67
C GLN A 272 4.85 -14.90 -4.30
N LYS A 273 5.50 -14.02 -5.04
CA LYS A 273 6.94 -13.77 -4.87
C LYS A 273 7.32 -13.15 -3.52
N PHE A 274 6.44 -12.32 -2.95
CA PHE A 274 6.73 -11.54 -1.76
C PHE A 274 5.91 -11.93 -0.53
N VAL A 275 5.02 -12.91 -0.65
CA VAL A 275 4.21 -13.40 0.47
C VAL A 275 4.82 -14.66 1.06
N HIS A 276 4.95 -14.70 2.37
CA HIS A 276 5.50 -15.85 3.10
C HIS A 276 4.56 -16.23 4.23
N PHE A 277 4.19 -17.51 4.28
CA PHE A 277 3.36 -18.05 5.34
C PHE A 277 4.22 -18.74 6.41
N MET A 278 3.98 -18.41 7.68
CA MET A 278 4.74 -18.90 8.83
C MET A 278 4.43 -20.37 9.15
N ALA A 279 5.40 -21.04 9.74
CA ALA A 279 5.19 -22.38 10.32
C ALA A 279 4.12 -22.33 11.43
N GLU A 280 3.50 -23.47 11.69
CA GLU A 280 2.53 -23.62 12.79
C GLU A 280 3.14 -23.22 14.14
N GLY A 281 2.36 -22.56 14.98
CA GLY A 281 2.81 -22.02 16.26
C GLY A 281 3.74 -20.79 16.16
N SER A 282 3.88 -20.21 14.95
CA SER A 282 4.75 -19.05 14.73
C SER A 282 3.96 -17.87 14.14
N LEU A 283 4.17 -16.67 14.68
CA LEU A 283 3.58 -15.45 14.22
C LEU A 283 4.66 -14.42 13.80
N PRO A 284 4.38 -13.58 12.80
CA PRO A 284 5.36 -12.60 12.34
C PRO A 284 5.53 -11.45 13.32
N ASP A 285 6.71 -10.82 13.26
CA ASP A 285 7.00 -9.55 13.90
C ASP A 285 7.47 -8.49 12.88
N LEU A 286 7.64 -7.25 13.35
CA LEU A 286 8.04 -6.13 12.48
C LEU A 286 9.44 -6.29 11.90
N LYS A 287 10.37 -6.91 12.63
CA LYS A 287 11.77 -7.02 12.19
C LYS A 287 11.94 -7.96 10.99
N MET A 288 11.04 -8.93 10.85
CA MET A 288 11.08 -9.90 9.76
C MET A 288 10.86 -9.25 8.38
N THR A 289 10.24 -8.08 8.34
CA THR A 289 9.83 -7.43 7.08
C THR A 289 10.46 -6.06 6.85
N GLN A 290 11.07 -5.46 7.88
CA GLN A 290 11.73 -4.16 7.74
C GLN A 290 12.78 -4.15 6.62
N ASN A 291 12.77 -3.08 5.81
CA ASN A 291 13.68 -2.87 4.68
C ASN A 291 13.59 -3.99 3.62
N SER A 292 12.42 -4.60 3.46
CA SER A 292 12.16 -5.59 2.41
C SER A 292 10.75 -5.43 1.82
N ASN A 293 10.55 -5.93 0.60
CA ASN A 293 9.22 -5.96 -0.03
C ASN A 293 8.38 -7.18 0.41
N ARG A 294 8.78 -7.86 1.49
CA ARG A 294 8.13 -9.08 1.98
C ARG A 294 6.89 -8.78 2.82
N VAL A 295 5.94 -9.71 2.75
CA VAL A 295 4.83 -9.83 3.70
C VAL A 295 4.95 -11.18 4.40
N MET A 296 4.91 -11.16 5.70
CA MET A 296 4.86 -12.38 6.52
C MET A 296 3.45 -12.55 7.07
N ILE A 297 2.89 -13.75 6.98
CA ILE A 297 1.53 -14.09 7.44
C ILE A 297 1.62 -15.27 8.39
N GLY A 298 0.98 -15.16 9.55
CA GLY A 298 0.76 -16.27 10.50
C GLY A 298 -0.74 -16.40 10.78
N ALA A 299 -1.20 -17.60 11.05
CA ALA A 299 -2.61 -17.87 11.37
C ALA A 299 -2.70 -18.94 12.49
N GLU A 300 -3.49 -18.62 13.50
CA GLU A 300 -3.76 -19.46 14.65
C GLU A 300 -5.26 -19.47 14.96
N SER A 301 -5.77 -20.56 15.51
CA SER A 301 -7.15 -20.67 15.98
C SER A 301 -7.20 -21.08 17.45
N ASP A 302 -8.35 -20.86 18.07
CA ASP A 302 -8.67 -21.46 19.35
C ASP A 302 -8.99 -22.98 19.21
N GLU A 303 -9.20 -23.65 20.34
CA GLU A 303 -9.55 -25.08 20.37
C GLU A 303 -10.88 -25.41 19.67
N SER A 304 -11.80 -24.42 19.56
CA SER A 304 -13.07 -24.62 18.87
C SER A 304 -12.93 -24.63 17.35
N GLY A 305 -11.86 -24.04 16.79
CA GLY A 305 -11.71 -23.81 15.34
C GLY A 305 -12.63 -22.77 14.77
N GLN A 306 -13.37 -22.04 15.60
CA GLN A 306 -14.31 -20.99 15.19
C GLN A 306 -13.67 -19.60 15.21
N ASN A 307 -12.76 -19.33 16.14
CA ASN A 307 -12.08 -18.04 16.27
C ASN A 307 -10.70 -18.14 15.66
N TRP A 308 -10.46 -17.33 14.64
CA TRP A 308 -9.18 -17.26 13.94
C TRP A 308 -8.50 -15.91 14.15
N VAL A 309 -7.21 -15.96 14.42
CA VAL A 309 -6.34 -14.80 14.49
C VAL A 309 -5.30 -14.92 13.39
N ILE A 310 -5.34 -13.97 12.44
CA ILE A 310 -4.37 -13.88 11.36
C ILE A 310 -3.51 -12.65 11.63
N VAL A 311 -2.21 -12.84 11.63
CA VAL A 311 -1.25 -11.74 11.85
C VAL A 311 -0.47 -11.52 10.56
N THR A 312 -0.46 -10.28 10.07
CA THR A 312 0.37 -9.89 8.93
C THR A 312 1.40 -8.86 9.35
N SER A 313 2.60 -8.96 8.79
CA SER A 313 3.66 -7.95 8.93
C SER A 313 4.20 -7.54 7.58
N LEU A 314 4.46 -6.24 7.39
CA LEU A 314 5.10 -5.67 6.21
C LEU A 314 5.83 -4.37 6.55
N ASP A 315 6.75 -3.94 5.66
CA ASP A 315 7.33 -2.59 5.73
C ASP A 315 6.38 -1.59 5.06
N ASN A 316 5.91 -0.61 5.84
CA ASN A 316 4.93 0.38 5.38
C ASN A 316 5.44 1.32 4.27
N LEU A 317 6.76 1.49 4.12
CA LEU A 317 7.35 2.30 3.05
C LEU A 317 7.72 1.46 1.82
N LEU A 318 7.86 0.14 1.96
CA LEU A 318 8.18 -0.77 0.84
C LEU A 318 6.93 -1.49 0.33
N LYS A 319 6.61 -2.67 0.83
CA LYS A 319 5.40 -3.38 0.37
C LYS A 319 4.13 -2.60 0.65
N GLY A 320 4.14 -1.72 1.65
CA GLY A 320 3.04 -0.80 1.93
C GLY A 320 2.97 0.43 1.02
N ALA A 321 4.02 0.75 0.23
CA ALA A 321 4.08 1.96 -0.59
C ALA A 321 5.02 1.82 -1.80
N SER A 322 6.29 2.19 -1.65
CA SER A 322 7.24 2.38 -2.77
C SER A 322 7.69 1.07 -3.41
N GLY A 323 7.92 0.02 -2.61
CA GLY A 323 8.26 -1.29 -3.15
C GLY A 323 7.09 -1.92 -3.92
N GLN A 324 5.86 -1.76 -3.42
CA GLN A 324 4.64 -2.13 -4.15
C GLN A 324 4.52 -1.37 -5.47
N ALA A 325 4.81 -0.06 -5.47
CA ALA A 325 4.79 0.75 -6.68
C ALA A 325 5.82 0.29 -7.72
N ILE A 326 7.04 -0.09 -7.30
CA ILE A 326 8.07 -0.67 -8.18
C ILE A 326 7.63 -2.04 -8.70
N GLN A 327 7.03 -2.90 -7.87
CA GLN A 327 6.47 -4.17 -8.30
C GLN A 327 5.38 -3.97 -9.36
N ASN A 328 4.49 -2.98 -9.17
CA ASN A 328 3.48 -2.58 -10.15
C ASN A 328 4.12 -2.11 -11.47
N MET A 329 5.15 -1.25 -11.40
CA MET A 329 5.90 -0.81 -12.58
C MET A 329 6.47 -2.02 -13.35
N ASN A 330 7.07 -2.97 -12.65
CA ASN A 330 7.64 -4.15 -13.28
C ASN A 330 6.59 -4.91 -14.09
N LEU A 331 5.41 -5.13 -13.51
CA LEU A 331 4.29 -5.78 -14.21
C LEU A 331 3.80 -4.96 -15.41
N MET A 332 3.65 -3.65 -15.25
CA MET A 332 3.22 -2.74 -16.33
C MET A 332 4.14 -2.81 -17.56
N TYR A 333 5.42 -3.12 -17.36
CA TYR A 333 6.42 -3.19 -18.43
C TYR A 333 6.87 -4.62 -18.78
N GLY A 334 6.14 -5.63 -18.29
CA GLY A 334 6.44 -7.04 -18.59
C GLY A 334 7.79 -7.51 -18.04
N LEU A 335 8.30 -6.87 -16.99
CA LEU A 335 9.52 -7.25 -16.27
C LEU A 335 9.21 -8.29 -15.19
N ASP A 336 10.26 -8.97 -14.68
CA ASP A 336 10.12 -9.78 -13.47
C ASP A 336 9.66 -8.89 -12.30
N GLU A 337 8.57 -9.25 -11.65
CA GLU A 337 7.94 -8.43 -10.61
C GLU A 337 8.85 -8.14 -9.41
N GLY A 338 9.85 -8.98 -9.15
CA GLY A 338 10.86 -8.79 -8.09
C GLY A 338 12.09 -8.01 -8.52
N MET A 339 12.19 -7.59 -9.78
CA MET A 339 13.37 -6.89 -10.28
C MET A 339 13.63 -5.60 -9.49
N GLY A 340 14.83 -5.44 -8.97
CA GLY A 340 15.22 -4.30 -8.13
C GLY A 340 14.65 -4.32 -6.70
N LEU A 341 13.94 -5.38 -6.30
CA LEU A 341 13.29 -5.52 -4.98
C LEU A 341 13.79 -6.72 -4.15
N LEU A 342 14.69 -7.54 -4.71
CA LEU A 342 15.29 -8.74 -4.07
C LEU A 342 16.71 -8.46 -3.60
#